data_2ecc7271f85cee52414137bc4bf5532a
#
_entry.id   2ecc7271f85cee52414137bc4bf5532a
#
_cell.length_a   1.000
_cell.length_b   1.000
_cell.length_c   1.000
_cell.angle_alpha   90.00
_cell.angle_beta   90.00
_cell.angle_gamma   90.00
#
_symmetry.space_group_name_H-M   'P 1'
#
loop_
_entity.id
_entity.type
_entity.pdbx_description
1 polymer ?
#
loop_
_entity_poly.entity_id
_entity_poly.type
_entity_poly.pdbx_seq_one_letter_code
_entity_poly.pdbx_strand_id
1 'polypeptide(L)'
;MSRSRLAAAATLALALALAPKLGAQSYHYHVVKTIPLGHTRSDYLTMDEAGRRLYGLGDKVLDVDNDTFVGSVEGGGGGYVIAHDQNRGLVRNGVVFNLTTLAVESRLADVRGDGIRYDPVTHKGFVWEGSHAWEVDMRTGKLVGTTPIGDGLESGVADGRGYLFANVEDSGFVQRVSTRDYKIGPVFKVPNCGHAQGLSMDTRTRRLFMACDTNVMILNADNGDVVAKIGVPSRADMNCFDDVAKLAFNPNRADSTITVIHEDTPDKFTVVGKFPTGGAARTCAVDSKTHKVYVFYYSGTTRENFQLTAAVLAP
;
A
#
# COMPACT_ATOMS: atom_id res chain seq x y z
N MET A 1 -12.05 -22.97 -81.75
CA MET A 1 -12.37 -21.84 -80.86
C MET A 1 -11.91 -22.18 -79.44
N SER A 2 -10.68 -21.80 -79.09
CA SER A 2 -10.05 -22.07 -77.80
C SER A 2 -10.14 -20.81 -76.95
N ARG A 3 -10.73 -20.93 -75.74
CA ARG A 3 -10.76 -19.86 -74.71
C ARG A 3 -9.73 -20.18 -73.67
N SER A 4 -8.61 -19.46 -73.69
CA SER A 4 -7.60 -19.41 -72.63
C SER A 4 -8.14 -18.67 -71.40
N ARG A 5 -8.09 -19.32 -70.23
CA ARG A 5 -8.34 -18.69 -68.92
C ARG A 5 -7.01 -18.30 -68.31
N LEU A 6 -6.77 -16.99 -68.16
CA LEU A 6 -5.70 -16.47 -67.32
C LEU A 6 -6.09 -16.63 -65.83
N ALA A 7 -5.25 -17.32 -65.06
CA ALA A 7 -5.31 -17.34 -63.60
C ALA A 7 -4.43 -16.19 -63.08
N ALA A 8 -5.07 -15.27 -62.35
CA ALA A 8 -4.35 -14.20 -61.63
C ALA A 8 -3.95 -14.76 -60.26
N ALA A 9 -2.65 -14.88 -59.99
CA ALA A 9 -2.11 -15.19 -58.67
C ALA A 9 -2.04 -13.92 -57.85
N ALA A 10 -2.82 -13.81 -56.77
CA ALA A 10 -2.74 -12.72 -55.81
C ALA A 10 -1.68 -13.08 -54.77
N THR A 11 -0.58 -12.37 -54.77
CA THR A 11 0.47 -12.47 -53.75
C THR A 11 0.05 -11.64 -52.54
N LEU A 12 -0.27 -12.35 -51.44
CA LEU A 12 -0.58 -11.74 -50.16
C LEU A 12 0.75 -11.39 -49.46
N ALA A 13 1.13 -10.11 -49.44
CA ALA A 13 2.27 -9.63 -48.67
C ALA A 13 1.89 -9.51 -47.20
N LEU A 14 2.43 -10.40 -46.39
CA LEU A 14 2.28 -10.39 -44.91
C LEU A 14 3.21 -9.28 -44.38
N ALA A 15 2.66 -8.10 -44.09
CA ALA A 15 3.38 -7.07 -43.39
C ALA A 15 3.51 -7.45 -41.91
N LEU A 16 4.67 -7.95 -41.49
CA LEU A 16 5.05 -8.07 -40.09
C LEU A 16 5.17 -6.64 -39.56
N ALA A 17 4.15 -6.20 -38.80
CA ALA A 17 4.24 -5.00 -38.00
C ALA A 17 5.22 -5.28 -36.83
N LEU A 18 6.45 -4.74 -36.95
CA LEU A 18 7.35 -4.64 -35.80
C LEU A 18 6.67 -3.73 -34.78
N ALA A 19 6.07 -4.34 -33.74
CA ALA A 19 5.66 -3.58 -32.57
C ALA A 19 6.90 -2.88 -32.01
N PRO A 20 6.84 -1.57 -31.72
CA PRO A 20 7.96 -0.89 -31.09
C PRO A 20 8.21 -1.61 -29.75
N LYS A 21 9.45 -2.07 -29.55
CA LYS A 21 9.92 -2.42 -28.22
C LYS A 21 9.76 -1.14 -27.39
N LEU A 22 8.75 -1.07 -26.51
CA LEU A 22 8.77 -0.08 -25.45
C LEU A 22 10.12 -0.26 -24.75
N GLY A 23 10.98 0.75 -24.89
CA GLY A 23 12.23 0.78 -24.17
C GLY A 23 11.91 0.57 -22.69
N ALA A 24 12.55 -0.39 -22.04
CA ALA A 24 12.39 -0.59 -20.62
C ALA A 24 12.71 0.75 -19.95
N GLN A 25 11.69 1.38 -19.35
CA GLN A 25 11.88 2.60 -18.59
C GLN A 25 12.84 2.24 -17.44
N SER A 26 14.05 2.82 -17.46
CA SER A 26 15.02 2.55 -16.41
C SER A 26 14.67 3.43 -15.22
N TYR A 27 14.13 2.82 -14.18
CA TYR A 27 13.91 3.51 -12.92
C TYR A 27 15.19 3.51 -12.10
N HIS A 28 15.62 4.67 -11.63
CA HIS A 28 16.82 4.87 -10.81
C HIS A 28 16.48 5.58 -9.51
N TYR A 29 15.65 4.95 -8.68
CA TYR A 29 15.25 5.53 -7.41
C TYR A 29 16.47 5.82 -6.51
N HIS A 30 16.51 7.05 -6.01
CA HIS A 30 17.53 7.49 -5.07
C HIS A 30 16.94 8.44 -4.03
N VAL A 31 17.57 8.54 -2.89
CA VAL A 31 17.14 9.47 -1.83
C VAL A 31 17.42 10.91 -2.28
N VAL A 32 16.36 11.68 -2.48
CA VAL A 32 16.44 13.10 -2.86
C VAL A 32 16.31 14.03 -1.68
N LYS A 33 15.70 13.55 -0.57
CA LYS A 33 15.52 14.34 0.64
C LYS A 33 15.41 13.45 1.87
N THR A 34 15.93 13.93 3.00
CA THR A 34 15.70 13.36 4.32
C THR A 34 15.02 14.40 5.22
N ILE A 35 14.07 13.96 6.03
CA ILE A 35 13.26 14.82 6.90
C ILE A 35 13.38 14.27 8.32
N PRO A 36 14.19 14.89 9.20
CA PRO A 36 14.26 14.49 10.60
C PRO A 36 12.94 14.79 11.32
N LEU A 37 12.43 13.81 12.03
CA LEU A 37 11.16 13.89 12.76
C LEU A 37 11.36 13.94 14.28
N GLY A 38 12.56 13.62 14.75
CA GLY A 38 12.90 13.60 16.16
C GLY A 38 12.34 12.39 16.91
N HIS A 39 12.08 12.58 18.20
CA HIS A 39 11.51 11.55 19.07
C HIS A 39 10.00 11.41 18.82
N THR A 40 9.63 10.72 17.78
CA THR A 40 8.23 10.34 17.51
C THR A 40 8.15 8.91 17.04
N ARG A 41 6.96 8.34 17.08
CA ARG A 41 6.71 6.97 16.60
C ARG A 41 5.83 7.01 15.36
N SER A 42 6.12 6.11 14.45
CA SER A 42 5.32 5.84 13.26
C SER A 42 5.23 4.34 13.04
N ASP A 43 4.24 3.93 12.29
CA ASP A 43 4.03 2.54 11.91
C ASP A 43 3.61 2.46 10.45
N TYR A 44 2.47 3.03 10.10
CA TYR A 44 1.95 3.06 8.73
C TYR A 44 2.00 4.46 8.14
N LEU A 45 2.46 4.56 6.90
CA LEU A 45 2.33 5.78 6.10
C LEU A 45 1.05 5.70 5.27
N THR A 46 0.33 6.81 5.19
CA THR A 46 -0.89 6.93 4.39
C THR A 46 -0.81 8.15 3.50
N MET A 47 -0.87 7.92 2.17
CA MET A 47 -0.92 8.98 1.17
C MET A 47 -2.37 9.41 0.94
N ASP A 48 -2.63 10.70 1.03
CA ASP A 48 -3.81 11.38 0.49
C ASP A 48 -3.42 12.05 -0.82
N GLU A 49 -3.56 11.33 -1.92
CA GLU A 49 -3.18 11.86 -3.23
C GLU A 49 -4.04 13.06 -3.64
N ALA A 50 -5.33 13.04 -3.31
CA ALA A 50 -6.25 14.12 -3.64
C ALA A 50 -5.96 15.39 -2.84
N GLY A 51 -5.67 15.25 -1.54
CA GLY A 51 -5.29 16.35 -0.65
C GLY A 51 -3.82 16.74 -0.72
N ARG A 52 -2.99 15.99 -1.47
CA ARG A 52 -1.54 16.18 -1.59
C ARG A 52 -0.83 16.16 -0.24
N ARG A 53 -1.19 15.21 0.63
CA ARG A 53 -0.67 15.10 1.99
C ARG A 53 -0.24 13.68 2.33
N LEU A 54 0.83 13.60 3.13
CA LEU A 54 1.29 12.34 3.73
C LEU A 54 1.05 12.39 5.23
N TYR A 55 0.43 11.33 5.73
CA TYR A 55 0.15 11.08 7.15
C TYR A 55 0.96 9.87 7.65
N GLY A 56 1.09 9.77 8.98
CA GLY A 56 1.82 8.65 9.59
C GLY A 56 3.25 9.00 9.98
N LEU A 57 3.64 10.27 9.89
CA LEU A 57 4.93 10.78 10.38
C LEU A 57 4.80 11.27 11.83
N GLY A 58 4.40 10.37 12.75
CA GLY A 58 3.93 10.75 14.07
C GLY A 58 2.59 11.51 13.96
N ASP A 59 2.48 12.64 14.63
CA ASP A 59 1.35 13.56 14.54
C ASP A 59 1.42 14.54 13.36
N LYS A 60 2.57 14.63 12.70
CA LYS A 60 2.83 15.63 11.65
C LYS A 60 2.23 15.25 10.31
N VAL A 61 1.78 16.26 9.57
CA VAL A 61 1.22 16.14 8.23
C VAL A 61 2.13 16.86 7.25
N LEU A 62 2.55 16.15 6.20
CA LEU A 62 3.47 16.64 5.17
C LEU A 62 2.70 17.00 3.90
N ASP A 63 2.96 18.18 3.33
CA ASP A 63 2.65 18.52 1.95
C ASP A 63 3.66 17.84 1.02
N VAL A 64 3.18 16.98 0.10
CA VAL A 64 4.06 16.18 -0.76
C VAL A 64 4.51 16.92 -2.03
N ASP A 65 3.90 18.04 -2.36
CA ASP A 65 4.34 18.87 -3.50
C ASP A 65 5.61 19.69 -3.11
N ASN A 66 5.71 20.09 -1.84
CA ASN A 66 6.83 20.90 -1.33
C ASN A 66 7.75 20.15 -0.34
N ASP A 67 7.35 18.95 0.10
CA ASP A 67 8.01 18.17 1.15
C ASP A 67 8.21 18.99 2.45
N THR A 68 7.16 19.70 2.88
CA THR A 68 7.14 20.57 4.08
C THR A 68 5.96 20.23 4.98
N PHE A 69 6.11 20.45 6.30
CA PHE A 69 5.00 20.24 7.22
C PHE A 69 3.97 21.36 7.12
N VAL A 70 2.70 20.96 7.04
CA VAL A 70 1.55 21.89 7.00
C VAL A 70 0.78 21.95 8.31
N GLY A 71 1.09 21.09 9.26
CA GLY A 71 0.47 21.05 10.58
C GLY A 71 0.64 19.71 11.26
N SER A 72 -0.15 19.51 12.31
CA SER A 72 -0.20 18.26 13.06
C SER A 72 -1.63 17.91 13.47
N VAL A 73 -1.89 16.64 13.68
CA VAL A 73 -3.13 16.12 14.25
C VAL A 73 -2.89 15.83 15.72
N GLU A 74 -3.53 16.55 16.62
CA GLU A 74 -3.37 16.39 18.07
C GLU A 74 -3.73 14.96 18.51
N GLY A 75 -2.78 14.25 19.11
CA GLY A 75 -2.90 12.85 19.49
C GLY A 75 -2.76 11.90 18.30
N GLY A 76 -2.28 12.38 17.16
CA GLY A 76 -1.97 11.57 16.01
C GLY A 76 -0.78 10.64 16.23
N GLY A 77 -0.63 9.64 15.38
CA GLY A 77 0.49 8.68 15.41
C GLY A 77 0.05 7.27 15.02
N GLY A 78 1.01 6.50 14.52
CA GLY A 78 0.76 5.14 14.05
C GLY A 78 0.13 5.11 12.65
N GLY A 79 -1.13 4.71 12.56
CA GLY A 79 -1.85 4.60 11.29
C GLY A 79 -3.00 5.60 11.15
N TYR A 80 -3.36 5.90 9.91
CA TYR A 80 -4.42 6.84 9.57
C TYR A 80 -5.35 6.27 8.51
N VAL A 81 -6.65 6.47 8.67
CA VAL A 81 -7.66 6.44 7.59
C VAL A 81 -7.81 7.84 7.05
N ILE A 82 -7.81 7.99 5.75
CA ILE A 82 -8.09 9.24 5.06
C ILE A 82 -9.29 9.03 4.16
N ALA A 83 -10.42 9.61 4.56
CA ALA A 83 -11.66 9.65 3.79
C ALA A 83 -11.77 11.05 3.15
N HIS A 84 -11.01 11.26 2.07
CA HIS A 84 -10.91 12.55 1.41
C HIS A 84 -12.28 13.07 0.95
N ASP A 85 -13.12 12.18 0.40
CA ASP A 85 -14.48 12.43 -0.03
C ASP A 85 -15.42 12.88 1.10
N GLN A 86 -15.06 12.61 2.35
CA GLN A 86 -15.79 13.03 3.56
C GLN A 86 -15.09 14.18 4.31
N ASN A 87 -13.98 14.69 3.79
CA ASN A 87 -13.10 15.67 4.45
C ASN A 87 -12.73 15.27 5.90
N ARG A 88 -12.57 13.99 6.17
CA ARG A 88 -12.37 13.45 7.52
C ARG A 88 -11.28 12.40 7.57
N GLY A 89 -10.46 12.48 8.60
CA GLY A 89 -9.46 11.49 8.95
C GLY A 89 -9.78 10.78 10.26
N LEU A 90 -9.25 9.58 10.44
CA LEU A 90 -9.31 8.80 11.66
C LEU A 90 -7.92 8.26 11.97
N VAL A 91 -7.46 8.43 13.20
CA VAL A 91 -6.23 7.81 13.71
C VAL A 91 -6.58 6.46 14.37
N ARG A 92 -5.70 5.49 14.30
CA ARG A 92 -5.91 4.15 14.87
C ARG A 92 -6.23 4.09 16.37
N ASN A 93 -6.03 5.20 17.08
CA ASN A 93 -6.37 5.37 18.51
C ASN A 93 -7.70 6.10 18.72
N GLY A 94 -8.54 6.21 17.69
CA GLY A 94 -9.88 6.76 17.78
C GLY A 94 -9.99 8.28 17.64
N VAL A 95 -8.91 8.99 17.32
CA VAL A 95 -8.98 10.43 17.03
C VAL A 95 -9.58 10.66 15.66
N VAL A 96 -10.72 11.33 15.60
CA VAL A 96 -11.37 11.78 14.36
C VAL A 96 -11.05 13.25 14.14
N PHE A 97 -10.61 13.61 12.94
CA PHE A 97 -10.16 14.97 12.63
C PHE A 97 -10.60 15.43 11.24
N ASN A 98 -10.63 16.74 11.05
CA ASN A 98 -10.96 17.38 9.78
C ASN A 98 -9.72 17.45 8.88
N LEU A 99 -9.79 17.00 7.63
CA LEU A 99 -8.63 16.99 6.72
C LEU A 99 -8.18 18.40 6.31
N THR A 100 -9.09 19.37 6.19
CA THR A 100 -8.75 20.72 5.78
C THR A 100 -8.01 21.48 6.89
N THR A 101 -8.53 21.42 8.12
CA THR A 101 -8.05 22.21 9.25
C THR A 101 -7.10 21.47 10.17
N LEU A 102 -7.04 20.13 10.07
CA LEU A 102 -6.36 19.20 10.99
C LEU A 102 -6.91 19.22 12.43
N ALA A 103 -7.98 19.96 12.68
CA ALA A 103 -8.60 20.05 13.99
C ALA A 103 -9.29 18.73 14.38
N VAL A 104 -9.12 18.32 15.63
CA VAL A 104 -9.82 17.16 16.18
C VAL A 104 -11.30 17.46 16.30
N GLU A 105 -12.14 16.59 15.72
CA GLU A 105 -13.60 16.67 15.78
C GLU A 105 -14.16 15.84 16.94
N SER A 106 -13.59 14.66 17.19
CA SER A 106 -13.99 13.80 18.30
C SER A 106 -12.89 12.80 18.67
N ARG A 107 -13.07 12.14 19.83
CA ARG A 107 -12.24 11.05 20.31
C ARG A 107 -13.13 9.87 20.66
N LEU A 108 -12.93 8.75 19.99
CA LEU A 108 -13.69 7.52 20.16
C LEU A 108 -12.91 6.61 21.12
N ALA A 109 -13.26 6.66 22.42
CA ALA A 109 -12.47 6.05 23.49
C ALA A 109 -12.27 4.53 23.35
N ASP A 110 -13.23 3.84 22.72
CA ASP A 110 -13.18 2.40 22.53
C ASP A 110 -12.38 1.99 21.28
N VAL A 111 -12.12 2.92 20.36
CA VAL A 111 -11.44 2.63 19.10
C VAL A 111 -9.93 2.68 19.32
N ARG A 112 -9.31 1.53 19.16
CA ARG A 112 -7.86 1.38 19.17
C ARG A 112 -7.48 0.12 18.42
N GLY A 113 -6.32 0.11 17.81
CA GLY A 113 -5.87 -1.09 17.10
C GLY A 113 -4.53 -0.89 16.42
N ASP A 114 -4.13 -1.90 15.70
CA ASP A 114 -2.91 -1.90 14.92
C ASP A 114 -3.23 -1.61 13.45
N GLY A 115 -3.97 -2.47 12.79
CA GLY A 115 -4.34 -2.26 11.39
C GLY A 115 -5.46 -1.23 11.21
N ILE A 116 -5.42 -0.51 10.10
CA ILE A 116 -6.40 0.54 9.80
C ILE A 116 -6.58 0.70 8.28
N ARG A 117 -7.84 0.79 7.80
CA ARG A 117 -8.13 1.06 6.37
C ARG A 117 -9.45 1.79 6.19
N TYR A 118 -9.54 2.54 5.10
CA TYR A 118 -10.77 3.15 4.59
C TYR A 118 -11.38 2.29 3.49
N ASP A 119 -12.68 2.08 3.56
CA ASP A 119 -13.45 1.55 2.44
C ASP A 119 -14.34 2.63 1.82
N PRO A 120 -14.06 3.06 0.58
CA PRO A 120 -14.82 4.11 -0.07
C PRO A 120 -16.24 3.67 -0.50
N VAL A 121 -16.51 2.35 -0.54
CA VAL A 121 -17.83 1.82 -0.93
C VAL A 121 -18.85 2.01 0.18
N THR A 122 -18.45 1.80 1.42
CA THR A 122 -19.32 1.93 2.60
C THR A 122 -19.10 3.24 3.35
N HIS A 123 -18.08 4.03 2.97
CA HIS A 123 -17.60 5.23 3.66
C HIS A 123 -17.23 4.97 5.12
N LYS A 124 -16.68 3.80 5.40
CA LYS A 124 -16.27 3.42 6.74
C LYS A 124 -14.75 3.36 6.88
N GLY A 125 -14.26 3.84 8.01
CA GLY A 125 -12.94 3.54 8.51
C GLY A 125 -13.00 2.29 9.38
N PHE A 126 -12.09 1.35 9.15
CA PHE A 126 -11.92 0.15 9.95
C PHE A 126 -10.62 0.25 10.72
N VAL A 127 -10.68 0.02 12.02
CA VAL A 127 -9.50 -0.13 12.89
C VAL A 127 -9.62 -1.50 13.52
N TRP A 128 -8.57 -2.32 13.47
CA TRP A 128 -8.66 -3.68 14.03
C TRP A 128 -7.51 -4.00 14.96
N GLU A 129 -7.84 -4.85 15.94
CA GLU A 129 -6.90 -5.48 16.87
C GLU A 129 -7.46 -6.86 17.26
N GLY A 130 -6.58 -7.86 17.29
CA GLY A 130 -7.02 -9.24 17.57
C GLY A 130 -8.01 -9.73 16.52
N SER A 131 -9.20 -10.14 16.97
CA SER A 131 -10.21 -10.82 16.13
C SER A 131 -11.38 -9.94 15.69
N HIS A 132 -11.32 -8.64 15.90
CA HIS A 132 -12.41 -7.73 15.53
C HIS A 132 -11.90 -6.37 15.00
N ALA A 133 -12.75 -5.70 14.24
CA ALA A 133 -12.57 -4.33 13.80
C ALA A 133 -13.65 -3.41 14.36
N TRP A 134 -13.26 -2.21 14.77
CA TRP A 134 -14.18 -1.11 15.00
C TRP A 134 -14.52 -0.44 13.69
N GLU A 135 -15.78 -0.14 13.49
CA GLU A 135 -16.31 0.50 12.31
C GLU A 135 -16.68 1.95 12.62
N VAL A 136 -16.04 2.88 11.97
CA VAL A 136 -16.33 4.31 12.11
C VAL A 136 -16.95 4.81 10.80
N ASP A 137 -18.18 5.33 10.86
CA ASP A 137 -18.78 6.00 9.72
C ASP A 137 -18.08 7.34 9.49
N MET A 138 -17.33 7.44 8.41
CA MET A 138 -16.52 8.63 8.10
C MET A 138 -17.34 9.83 7.68
N ARG A 139 -18.62 9.65 7.30
CA ARG A 139 -19.57 10.76 7.04
C ARG A 139 -19.95 11.51 8.32
N THR A 140 -20.01 10.79 9.44
CA THR A 140 -20.43 11.34 10.74
C THR A 140 -19.34 11.40 11.77
N GLY A 141 -18.23 10.67 11.57
CA GLY A 141 -17.14 10.52 12.55
C GLY A 141 -17.53 9.70 13.79
N LYS A 142 -18.54 8.86 13.71
CA LYS A 142 -19.07 8.08 14.84
C LYS A 142 -18.73 6.60 14.71
N LEU A 143 -18.43 5.98 15.84
CA LEU A 143 -18.39 4.52 15.96
C LEU A 143 -19.80 3.97 15.72
N VAL A 144 -19.93 3.04 14.76
CA VAL A 144 -21.21 2.46 14.37
C VAL A 144 -21.31 0.97 14.62
N GLY A 145 -20.21 0.30 14.94
CA GLY A 145 -20.21 -1.12 15.25
C GLY A 145 -18.83 -1.71 15.45
N THR A 146 -18.83 -3.00 15.70
CA THR A 146 -17.65 -3.87 15.69
C THR A 146 -17.97 -5.11 14.88
N THR A 147 -16.98 -5.58 14.13
CA THR A 147 -17.12 -6.72 13.21
C THR A 147 -16.06 -7.76 13.48
N PRO A 148 -16.41 -9.04 13.56
CA PRO A 148 -15.42 -10.11 13.54
C PRO A 148 -14.68 -10.12 12.20
N ILE A 149 -13.34 -10.19 12.19
CA ILE A 149 -12.53 -10.17 10.99
C ILE A 149 -11.47 -11.26 10.90
N GLY A 150 -11.45 -12.18 11.82
CA GLY A 150 -10.36 -13.16 11.97
C GLY A 150 -9.36 -12.72 13.01
N ASP A 151 -8.40 -13.57 13.31
CA ASP A 151 -7.41 -13.34 14.37
C ASP A 151 -6.01 -13.13 13.78
N GLY A 152 -5.19 -12.31 14.46
CA GLY A 152 -3.81 -12.03 14.05
C GLY A 152 -3.67 -11.21 12.78
N LEU A 153 -4.64 -10.35 12.47
CA LEU A 153 -4.57 -9.48 11.30
C LEU A 153 -3.60 -8.33 11.53
N GLU A 154 -2.68 -8.18 10.59
CA GLU A 154 -1.66 -7.12 10.57
C GLU A 154 -2.10 -6.00 9.62
N SER A 155 -1.59 -5.99 8.43
CA SER A 155 -1.87 -4.99 7.42
C SER A 155 -3.03 -5.42 6.51
N GLY A 156 -3.67 -4.46 5.84
CA GLY A 156 -4.74 -4.77 4.89
C GLY A 156 -4.88 -3.74 3.79
N VAL A 157 -5.73 -4.03 2.82
CA VAL A 157 -6.09 -3.15 1.70
C VAL A 157 -7.57 -3.31 1.34
N ALA A 158 -8.24 -2.19 1.04
CA ALA A 158 -9.59 -2.20 0.48
C ALA A 158 -9.52 -2.26 -1.05
N ASP A 159 -10.37 -3.07 -1.68
CA ASP A 159 -10.36 -3.26 -3.13
C ASP A 159 -11.22 -2.26 -3.92
N GLY A 160 -11.87 -1.32 -3.22
CA GLY A 160 -12.81 -0.38 -3.82
C GLY A 160 -14.09 -1.02 -4.38
N ARG A 161 -14.33 -2.31 -4.11
CA ARG A 161 -15.53 -3.07 -4.57
C ARG A 161 -16.35 -3.64 -3.41
N GLY A 162 -15.97 -3.32 -2.18
CA GLY A 162 -16.66 -3.75 -0.96
C GLY A 162 -16.02 -4.96 -0.29
N TYR A 163 -14.71 -5.15 -0.48
CA TYR A 163 -13.92 -6.15 0.23
C TYR A 163 -12.67 -5.51 0.84
N LEU A 164 -12.37 -5.96 2.04
CA LEU A 164 -11.10 -5.76 2.72
C LEU A 164 -10.30 -7.06 2.65
N PHE A 165 -9.03 -6.96 2.30
CA PHE A 165 -8.06 -8.05 2.41
C PHE A 165 -7.08 -7.67 3.50
N ALA A 166 -6.78 -8.59 4.41
CA ALA A 166 -5.83 -8.37 5.48
C ALA A 166 -4.93 -9.60 5.68
N ASN A 167 -3.67 -9.37 5.94
CA ASN A 167 -2.72 -10.43 6.27
C ASN A 167 -3.01 -10.99 7.64
N VAL A 168 -2.80 -12.31 7.80
CA VAL A 168 -2.68 -12.99 9.09
C VAL A 168 -1.20 -13.27 9.32
N GLU A 169 -0.56 -12.48 10.20
CA GLU A 169 0.90 -12.38 10.32
C GLU A 169 1.59 -13.74 10.50
N ASP A 170 1.23 -14.45 11.54
CA ASP A 170 1.93 -15.69 11.93
C ASP A 170 1.63 -16.90 11.01
N SER A 171 0.57 -16.86 10.25
CA SER A 171 0.14 -17.98 9.41
C SER A 171 0.49 -17.80 7.92
N GLY A 172 0.86 -16.60 7.52
CA GLY A 172 1.08 -16.28 6.12
C GLY A 172 -0.19 -16.37 5.26
N PHE A 173 -1.37 -16.11 5.84
CA PHE A 173 -2.64 -16.14 5.15
C PHE A 173 -3.09 -14.72 4.80
N VAL A 174 -4.00 -14.61 3.83
CA VAL A 174 -4.78 -13.40 3.57
C VAL A 174 -6.26 -13.71 3.85
N GLN A 175 -6.85 -12.95 4.76
CA GLN A 175 -8.26 -13.01 5.04
C GLN A 175 -9.01 -12.00 4.16
N ARG A 176 -10.08 -12.44 3.49
CA ARG A 176 -11.03 -11.54 2.81
C ARG A 176 -12.26 -11.33 3.67
N VAL A 177 -12.70 -10.07 3.82
CA VAL A 177 -13.90 -9.69 4.56
C VAL A 177 -14.75 -8.79 3.68
N SER A 178 -16.06 -9.05 3.62
CA SER A 178 -17.00 -8.15 2.97
C SER A 178 -17.26 -6.93 3.87
N THR A 179 -17.10 -5.73 3.35
CA THR A 179 -17.34 -4.49 4.09
C THR A 179 -18.82 -4.09 4.11
N ARG A 180 -19.67 -4.79 3.34
CA ARG A 180 -21.11 -4.51 3.23
C ARG A 180 -21.94 -5.28 4.24
N ASP A 181 -21.68 -6.59 4.36
CA ASP A 181 -22.46 -7.51 5.20
C ASP A 181 -21.59 -8.25 6.23
N TYR A 182 -20.30 -7.88 6.31
CA TYR A 182 -19.32 -8.37 7.29
C TYR A 182 -19.06 -9.87 7.26
N LYS A 183 -19.42 -10.51 6.16
CA LYS A 183 -19.11 -11.93 6.02
C LYS A 183 -17.61 -12.12 5.84
N ILE A 184 -17.05 -12.93 6.71
CA ILE A 184 -15.71 -13.45 6.58
C ILE A 184 -15.72 -14.39 5.38
N GLY A 185 -14.94 -14.01 4.36
CA GLY A 185 -14.80 -14.79 3.13
C GLY A 185 -13.74 -15.90 3.27
N PRO A 186 -13.35 -16.50 2.16
CA PRO A 186 -12.30 -17.51 2.17
C PRO A 186 -10.97 -16.93 2.65
N VAL A 187 -10.22 -17.76 3.34
CA VAL A 187 -8.81 -17.51 3.69
C VAL A 187 -7.94 -17.99 2.54
N PHE A 188 -7.10 -17.12 2.02
CA PHE A 188 -6.10 -17.47 1.02
C PHE A 188 -4.84 -17.96 1.71
N LYS A 189 -4.55 -19.25 1.57
CA LYS A 189 -3.34 -19.85 2.14
C LYS A 189 -2.17 -19.60 1.21
N VAL A 190 -1.11 -18.95 1.72
CA VAL A 190 0.07 -18.61 0.94
C VAL A 190 1.25 -19.45 1.41
N PRO A 191 1.57 -20.54 0.69
CA PRO A 191 2.66 -21.43 1.08
C PRO A 191 4.01 -20.72 1.11
N ASN A 192 4.83 -21.02 2.13
CA ASN A 192 6.18 -20.49 2.27
C ASN A 192 6.26 -18.95 2.37
N CYS A 193 5.20 -18.30 2.82
CA CYS A 193 5.24 -16.98 3.38
C CYS A 193 5.52 -17.13 4.88
N GLY A 194 6.63 -16.65 5.37
CA GLY A 194 6.93 -16.57 6.80
C GLY A 194 6.00 -15.55 7.47
N HIS A 195 6.54 -14.54 8.10
CA HIS A 195 5.72 -13.43 8.61
C HIS A 195 5.13 -12.62 7.45
N ALA A 196 3.80 -12.51 7.42
CA ALA A 196 3.05 -11.75 6.43
C ALA A 196 2.73 -10.36 7.00
N GLN A 197 3.48 -9.33 6.62
CA GLN A 197 3.37 -8.01 7.22
C GLN A 197 2.72 -6.99 6.29
N GLY A 198 3.30 -6.72 5.13
CA GLY A 198 2.79 -5.74 4.18
C GLY A 198 1.77 -6.31 3.20
N LEU A 199 0.75 -5.52 2.86
CA LEU A 199 -0.20 -5.84 1.80
C LEU A 199 -0.57 -4.59 1.02
N SER A 200 -0.28 -4.61 -0.29
CA SER A 200 -0.76 -3.60 -1.25
C SER A 200 -1.46 -4.28 -2.43
N MET A 201 -2.11 -3.49 -3.30
CA MET A 201 -2.94 -4.04 -4.36
C MET A 201 -2.94 -3.14 -5.61
N ASP A 202 -2.78 -3.74 -6.80
CA ASP A 202 -3.35 -3.15 -8.01
C ASP A 202 -4.83 -3.54 -8.09
N THR A 203 -5.71 -2.57 -7.86
CA THR A 203 -7.16 -2.78 -7.89
C THR A 203 -7.71 -3.02 -9.30
N ARG A 204 -6.99 -2.64 -10.36
CA ARG A 204 -7.38 -2.82 -11.77
C ARG A 204 -7.16 -4.24 -12.22
N THR A 205 -5.96 -4.77 -11.97
CA THR A 205 -5.57 -6.14 -12.33
C THR A 205 -5.95 -7.15 -11.26
N ARG A 206 -6.33 -6.67 -10.08
CA ARG A 206 -6.68 -7.46 -8.90
C ARG A 206 -5.54 -8.35 -8.44
N ARG A 207 -4.35 -7.76 -8.38
CA ARG A 207 -3.15 -8.40 -7.84
C ARG A 207 -2.83 -7.84 -6.46
N LEU A 208 -2.75 -8.74 -5.49
CA LEU A 208 -2.29 -8.45 -4.14
C LEU A 208 -0.78 -8.70 -4.09
N PHE A 209 -0.03 -7.75 -3.55
CA PHE A 209 1.39 -7.87 -3.28
C PHE A 209 1.56 -8.02 -1.78
N MET A 210 1.92 -9.22 -1.34
CA MET A 210 2.05 -9.58 0.06
C MET A 210 3.52 -9.69 0.43
N ALA A 211 3.97 -8.83 1.35
CA ALA A 211 5.33 -8.87 1.86
C ALA A 211 5.48 -9.99 2.89
N CYS A 212 6.39 -10.91 2.62
CA CYS A 212 6.80 -11.99 3.51
C CYS A 212 8.27 -11.77 3.93
N ASP A 213 8.83 -12.62 4.80
CA ASP A 213 10.19 -12.45 5.31
C ASP A 213 11.26 -12.25 4.22
N THR A 214 11.22 -13.08 3.18
CA THR A 214 12.25 -13.09 2.12
C THR A 214 11.67 -13.06 0.72
N ASN A 215 10.37 -12.80 0.61
CA ASN A 215 9.66 -12.81 -0.65
C ASN A 215 8.55 -11.77 -0.67
N VAL A 216 8.22 -11.27 -1.86
CA VAL A 216 6.91 -10.73 -2.16
C VAL A 216 6.13 -11.81 -2.88
N MET A 217 4.99 -12.22 -2.31
CA MET A 217 4.05 -13.15 -2.92
C MET A 217 2.98 -12.34 -3.65
N ILE A 218 2.73 -12.66 -4.91
CA ILE A 218 1.72 -11.96 -5.71
C ILE A 218 0.55 -12.90 -5.91
N LEU A 219 -0.64 -12.45 -5.49
CA LEU A 219 -1.84 -13.27 -5.46
C LEU A 219 -2.93 -12.68 -6.35
N ASN A 220 -3.77 -13.55 -6.88
CA ASN A 220 -5.04 -13.16 -7.47
C ASN A 220 -6.07 -12.92 -6.34
N ALA A 221 -6.57 -11.70 -6.21
CA ALA A 221 -7.52 -11.31 -5.17
C ALA A 221 -8.90 -11.97 -5.31
N ASP A 222 -9.23 -12.55 -6.46
CA ASP A 222 -10.54 -13.16 -6.68
C ASP A 222 -10.61 -14.59 -6.14
N ASN A 223 -9.50 -15.34 -6.23
CA ASN A 223 -9.46 -16.76 -5.87
C ASN A 223 -8.33 -17.16 -4.90
N GLY A 224 -7.38 -16.26 -4.65
CA GLY A 224 -6.24 -16.51 -3.75
C GLY A 224 -5.08 -17.29 -4.37
N ASP A 225 -5.11 -17.57 -5.66
CA ASP A 225 -4.02 -18.27 -6.35
C ASP A 225 -2.72 -17.45 -6.31
N VAL A 226 -1.61 -18.11 -6.02
CA VAL A 226 -0.29 -17.53 -6.11
C VAL A 226 0.11 -17.39 -7.56
N VAL A 227 0.22 -16.16 -8.05
CA VAL A 227 0.58 -15.86 -9.46
C VAL A 227 2.11 -15.79 -9.61
N ALA A 228 2.80 -15.20 -8.64
CA ALA A 228 4.26 -15.09 -8.68
C ALA A 228 4.87 -15.03 -7.27
N LYS A 229 6.15 -15.38 -7.20
CA LYS A 229 6.99 -15.26 -6.01
C LYS A 229 8.29 -14.56 -6.40
N ILE A 230 8.54 -13.42 -5.76
CA ILE A 230 9.73 -12.59 -6.00
C ILE A 230 10.60 -12.61 -4.76
N GLY A 231 11.85 -13.07 -4.89
CA GLY A 231 12.82 -13.04 -3.80
C GLY A 231 13.25 -11.60 -3.49
N VAL A 232 13.24 -11.23 -2.21
CA VAL A 232 13.66 -9.92 -1.71
C VAL A 232 14.55 -10.09 -0.48
N PRO A 233 15.38 -9.10 -0.12
CA PRO A 233 16.05 -9.09 1.18
C PRO A 233 15.02 -9.14 2.31
N SER A 234 15.41 -9.70 3.45
CA SER A 234 14.48 -10.00 4.52
C SER A 234 13.95 -8.78 5.27
N ARG A 235 12.86 -9.00 6.02
CA ARG A 235 12.20 -8.08 6.95
C ARG A 235 11.50 -6.89 6.29
N ALA A 236 10.69 -7.18 5.30
CA ALA A 236 9.73 -6.23 4.76
C ALA A 236 8.54 -6.11 5.72
N ASP A 237 8.34 -4.95 6.35
CA ASP A 237 7.16 -4.72 7.20
C ASP A 237 5.94 -4.33 6.34
N MET A 238 6.07 -3.29 5.50
CA MET A 238 4.98 -2.81 4.64
C MET A 238 5.47 -2.62 3.22
N ASN A 239 4.58 -2.80 2.28
CA ASN A 239 4.80 -2.43 0.88
C ASN A 239 3.75 -1.42 0.40
N CYS A 240 4.01 -0.76 -0.71
CA CYS A 240 3.08 0.16 -1.36
C CYS A 240 3.10 -0.02 -2.88
N PHE A 241 2.06 0.45 -3.55
CA PHE A 241 1.88 0.27 -4.99
C PHE A 241 1.55 1.59 -5.67
N ASP A 242 2.32 1.91 -6.72
CA ASP A 242 2.06 3.02 -7.64
C ASP A 242 1.15 2.50 -8.77
N ASP A 243 -0.10 2.92 -8.76
CA ASP A 243 -1.09 2.45 -9.71
C ASP A 243 -0.95 3.07 -11.12
N VAL A 244 -0.22 4.16 -11.25
CA VAL A 244 0.08 4.82 -12.53
C VAL A 244 1.30 4.16 -13.19
N ALA A 245 2.41 4.05 -12.46
CA ALA A 245 3.63 3.43 -12.96
C ALA A 245 3.62 1.90 -12.88
N LYS A 246 2.63 1.28 -12.21
CA LYS A 246 2.52 -0.16 -11.97
C LYS A 246 3.73 -0.74 -11.23
N LEU A 247 4.19 -0.01 -10.23
CA LEU A 247 5.35 -0.38 -9.43
C LEU A 247 4.95 -0.74 -8.00
N ALA A 248 5.30 -1.94 -7.57
CA ALA A 248 5.27 -2.33 -6.18
C ALA A 248 6.62 -2.01 -5.53
N PHE A 249 6.59 -1.34 -4.39
CA PHE A 249 7.75 -0.97 -3.60
C PHE A 249 7.77 -1.78 -2.31
N ASN A 250 8.85 -2.50 -2.09
CA ASN A 250 9.02 -3.34 -0.92
C ASN A 250 10.27 -2.92 -0.13
N PRO A 251 10.12 -2.14 0.95
CA PRO A 251 11.24 -1.79 1.81
C PRO A 251 11.86 -3.04 2.43
N ASN A 252 13.20 -3.11 2.44
CA ASN A 252 13.93 -4.25 2.98
C ASN A 252 14.78 -3.77 4.17
N ARG A 253 14.26 -3.99 5.36
CA ARG A 253 14.88 -3.51 6.60
C ARG A 253 16.26 -4.10 6.86
N ALA A 254 16.50 -5.34 6.43
CA ALA A 254 17.74 -6.05 6.72
C ALA A 254 18.98 -5.43 6.06
N ASP A 255 18.84 -4.83 4.88
CA ASP A 255 19.95 -4.25 4.12
C ASP A 255 19.76 -2.77 3.76
N SER A 256 18.75 -2.12 4.33
CA SER A 256 18.45 -0.69 4.11
C SER A 256 18.20 -0.33 2.65
N THR A 257 17.48 -1.20 1.94
CA THR A 257 17.12 -0.99 0.55
C THR A 257 15.61 -1.03 0.34
N ILE A 258 15.16 -0.68 -0.85
CA ILE A 258 13.81 -0.91 -1.34
C ILE A 258 13.88 -1.69 -2.65
N THR A 259 13.19 -2.82 -2.73
CA THR A 259 13.03 -3.57 -3.98
C THR A 259 11.85 -3.02 -4.74
N VAL A 260 12.03 -2.74 -6.02
CA VAL A 260 11.00 -2.22 -6.91
C VAL A 260 10.65 -3.28 -7.94
N ILE A 261 9.36 -3.62 -8.02
CA ILE A 261 8.82 -4.67 -8.88
C ILE A 261 7.80 -4.03 -9.82
N HIS A 262 8.00 -4.18 -11.13
CA HIS A 262 7.06 -3.73 -12.14
C HIS A 262 6.07 -4.85 -12.49
N GLU A 263 4.79 -4.51 -12.55
CA GLU A 263 3.74 -5.38 -13.09
C GLU A 263 3.67 -5.20 -14.61
N ASP A 264 4.40 -6.03 -15.37
CA ASP A 264 4.43 -5.99 -16.84
C ASP A 264 3.05 -6.34 -17.43
N THR A 265 2.46 -7.38 -16.88
CA THR A 265 1.08 -7.83 -17.12
C THR A 265 0.53 -8.40 -15.82
N PRO A 266 -0.78 -8.67 -15.70
CA PRO A 266 -1.34 -9.29 -14.50
C PRO A 266 -0.67 -10.61 -14.07
N ASP A 267 0.05 -11.27 -14.99
CA ASP A 267 0.67 -12.57 -14.74
C ASP A 267 2.20 -12.55 -14.92
N LYS A 268 2.79 -11.36 -15.14
CA LYS A 268 4.23 -11.22 -15.33
C LYS A 268 4.77 -10.01 -14.59
N PHE A 269 5.84 -10.22 -13.83
CA PHE A 269 6.45 -9.23 -12.93
C PHE A 269 7.97 -9.22 -13.12
N THR A 270 8.55 -8.03 -13.14
CA THR A 270 9.99 -7.83 -13.31
C THR A 270 10.54 -7.02 -12.15
N VAL A 271 11.60 -7.49 -11.49
CA VAL A 271 12.37 -6.67 -10.55
C VAL A 271 13.14 -5.64 -11.35
N VAL A 272 12.76 -4.38 -11.22
CA VAL A 272 13.39 -3.26 -11.96
C VAL A 272 14.62 -2.71 -11.24
N GLY A 273 14.71 -2.93 -9.93
CA GLY A 273 15.88 -2.54 -9.17
C GLY A 273 15.76 -2.76 -7.67
N LYS A 274 16.89 -2.53 -7.01
CA LYS A 274 17.02 -2.47 -5.57
C LYS A 274 17.84 -1.23 -5.23
N PHE A 275 17.26 -0.32 -4.44
CA PHE A 275 17.80 1.02 -4.24
C PHE A 275 17.99 1.32 -2.74
N PRO A 276 19.06 2.01 -2.34
CA PRO A 276 19.26 2.42 -0.95
C PRO A 276 18.16 3.35 -0.44
N THR A 277 17.71 3.16 0.80
CA THR A 277 16.71 3.99 1.48
C THR A 277 17.31 4.98 2.49
N GLY A 278 18.62 4.92 2.69
CA GLY A 278 19.32 5.76 3.67
C GLY A 278 19.28 5.20 5.10
N GLY A 279 18.48 4.19 5.36
CA GLY A 279 18.36 3.51 6.65
C GLY A 279 17.44 2.30 6.55
N ALA A 280 17.29 1.55 7.65
CA ALA A 280 16.47 0.33 7.72
C ALA A 280 14.96 0.64 7.63
N ALA A 281 14.52 1.02 6.43
CA ALA A 281 13.14 1.40 6.15
C ALA A 281 12.16 0.24 6.41
N ARG A 282 11.02 0.56 7.03
CA ARG A 282 10.01 -0.40 7.45
C ARG A 282 8.76 -0.36 6.59
N THR A 283 8.34 0.83 6.18
CA THR A 283 7.10 1.07 5.47
C THR A 283 7.30 2.09 4.37
N CYS A 284 6.36 2.12 3.43
CA CYS A 284 6.35 3.13 2.37
C CYS A 284 4.93 3.64 2.09
N ALA A 285 4.89 4.83 1.50
CA ALA A 285 3.74 5.34 0.76
C ALA A 285 4.26 5.95 -0.54
N VAL A 286 3.47 5.88 -1.59
CA VAL A 286 3.84 6.41 -2.90
C VAL A 286 2.87 7.50 -3.32
N ASP A 287 3.39 8.55 -3.93
CA ASP A 287 2.64 9.57 -4.65
C ASP A 287 2.63 9.20 -6.13
N SER A 288 1.55 8.63 -6.62
CA SER A 288 1.44 8.17 -8.00
C SER A 288 1.48 9.30 -9.04
N LYS A 289 1.28 10.56 -8.62
CA LYS A 289 1.40 11.73 -9.51
C LYS A 289 2.85 12.09 -9.84
N THR A 290 3.73 11.97 -8.85
CA THR A 290 5.16 12.34 -9.01
C THR A 290 6.09 11.14 -9.00
N HIS A 291 5.57 9.95 -8.71
CA HIS A 291 6.30 8.70 -8.50
C HIS A 291 7.30 8.77 -7.33
N LYS A 292 7.17 9.77 -6.45
CA LYS A 292 7.96 9.84 -5.22
C LYS A 292 7.52 8.76 -4.25
N VAL A 293 8.49 8.12 -3.59
CA VAL A 293 8.26 7.13 -2.54
C VAL A 293 8.76 7.69 -1.22
N TYR A 294 7.88 7.71 -0.25
CA TYR A 294 8.18 8.11 1.12
C TYR A 294 8.38 6.86 1.95
N VAL A 295 9.48 6.80 2.66
CA VAL A 295 9.80 5.74 3.62
C VAL A 295 10.17 6.38 4.94
N PHE A 296 10.12 5.62 6.03
CA PHE A 296 10.77 6.05 7.26
C PHE A 296 11.65 4.95 7.85
N TYR A 297 12.60 5.34 8.64
CA TYR A 297 13.47 4.47 9.42
C TYR A 297 13.82 5.09 10.76
N TYR A 298 14.18 4.24 11.71
CA TYR A 298 14.68 4.66 13.01
C TYR A 298 16.21 4.61 13.04
N SER A 299 16.82 5.61 13.65
CA SER A 299 18.22 5.61 14.02
C SER A 299 18.34 5.73 15.54
N GLY A 300 19.53 5.39 16.09
CA GLY A 300 19.76 5.29 17.51
C GLY A 300 19.61 3.85 18.03
N THR A 301 20.22 3.58 19.17
CA THR A 301 20.35 2.23 19.73
C THR A 301 19.53 2.00 21.00
N THR A 302 19.02 3.05 21.62
CA THR A 302 18.24 3.00 22.86
C THR A 302 16.93 3.78 22.73
N ARG A 303 15.99 3.52 23.65
CA ARG A 303 14.71 4.26 23.70
C ARG A 303 14.91 5.77 23.92
N GLU A 304 16.02 6.17 24.49
CA GLU A 304 16.33 7.59 24.82
C GLU A 304 16.93 8.34 23.64
N ASN A 305 17.62 7.64 22.73
CA ASN A 305 18.30 8.27 21.60
C ASN A 305 17.75 7.86 20.23
N PHE A 306 16.62 7.15 20.16
CA PHE A 306 16.04 6.84 18.86
C PHE A 306 15.48 8.11 18.21
N GLN A 307 15.69 8.21 16.91
CA GLN A 307 15.17 9.29 16.07
C GLN A 307 14.43 8.68 14.89
N LEU A 308 13.27 9.21 14.56
CA LEU A 308 12.57 8.90 13.34
C LEU A 308 13.06 9.85 12.23
N THR A 309 13.36 9.29 11.09
CA THR A 309 13.72 10.03 9.87
C THR A 309 12.87 9.50 8.72
N ALA A 310 12.23 10.40 7.99
CA ALA A 310 11.64 10.08 6.71
C ALA A 310 12.65 10.34 5.59
N ALA A 311 12.65 9.47 4.56
CA ALA A 311 13.37 9.69 3.33
C ALA A 311 12.40 9.73 2.15
N VAL A 312 12.67 10.62 1.21
CA VAL A 312 11.93 10.76 -0.04
C VAL A 312 12.84 10.23 -1.14
N LEU A 313 12.34 9.24 -1.88
CA LEU A 313 13.01 8.70 -3.05
C LEU A 313 12.27 9.17 -4.32
N ALA A 314 13.03 9.48 -5.35
CA ALA A 314 12.49 9.80 -6.67
C ALA A 314 13.20 8.97 -7.74
N PRO A 315 12.55 8.69 -8.88
CA PRO A 315 13.13 7.95 -9.99
C PRO A 315 14.24 8.69 -10.70
#